data_d4a5ea0e100bcfb8be949b72b510b3ae
#
_entry.id   d4a5ea0e100bcfb8be949b72b510b3ae
#
_cell.length_a   1.000
_cell.length_b   1.000
_cell.length_c   1.000
_cell.angle_alpha   90.00
_cell.angle_beta   90.00
_cell.angle_gamma   90.00
#
_symmetry.space_group_name_H-M   'P 1'
#
loop_
_entity.id
_entity.type
_entity.pdbx_description
1 polymer ?
#
loop_
_entity_poly.entity_id
_entity_poly.type
_entity_poly.pdbx_seq_one_letter_code
_entity_poly.pdbx_strand_id
1 'polypeptide(L)'
;MSPIFVSTQTAALLTGKSVRTVHNWLESGVIMGKAVPATHIPGGQMWQIDLSSITTNVQTEMTGELLECVRRADAGDAREMNNVGTYFYKSGEYKIAVGWFEVAAKKGCADAMDLLSMCYINGIGVGKSHALGIQWLGKAAALGHSVAKAKLLALGFEV
;
A
#
# COMPACT_ATOMS: atom_id res chain seq x y z
N MET A 1 13.93 11.37 18.11
CA MET A 1 12.83 11.47 17.13
C MET A 1 11.52 11.20 17.84
N SER A 2 10.48 11.97 17.54
CA SER A 2 9.16 11.67 18.10
C SER A 2 8.63 10.35 17.53
N PRO A 3 7.92 9.51 18.31
CA PRO A 3 7.37 8.26 17.82
C PRO A 3 6.35 8.54 16.70
N ILE A 4 6.44 7.77 15.63
CA ILE A 4 5.47 7.81 14.52
C ILE A 4 4.44 6.72 14.78
N PHE A 5 3.18 7.12 14.81
CA PHE A 5 2.06 6.20 14.96
C PHE A 5 1.33 6.04 13.64
N VAL A 6 0.93 4.80 13.35
CA VAL A 6 0.18 4.43 12.14
C VAL A 6 -1.06 3.62 12.52
N SER A 7 -2.02 3.55 11.59
CA SER A 7 -3.22 2.72 11.74
C SER A 7 -2.88 1.22 11.68
N THR A 8 -3.80 0.38 12.19
CA THR A 8 -3.68 -1.08 12.05
C THR A 8 -3.67 -1.52 10.60
N GLN A 9 -4.36 -0.80 9.72
CA GLN A 9 -4.36 -1.07 8.28
C GLN A 9 -2.98 -0.84 7.66
N THR A 10 -2.34 0.28 7.98
CA THR A 10 -0.98 0.58 7.52
C THR A 10 0.03 -0.41 8.08
N ALA A 11 -0.06 -0.78 9.36
CA ALA A 11 0.80 -1.81 9.94
C ALA A 11 0.62 -3.17 9.25
N ALA A 12 -0.61 -3.55 8.92
CA ALA A 12 -0.91 -4.77 8.16
C ALA A 12 -0.27 -4.75 6.76
N LEU A 13 -0.38 -3.63 6.05
CA LEU A 13 0.24 -3.46 4.73
C LEU A 13 1.77 -3.55 4.81
N LEU A 14 2.40 -2.84 5.75
CA LEU A 14 3.87 -2.82 5.91
C LEU A 14 4.45 -4.20 6.22
N THR A 15 3.73 -5.01 6.97
CA THR A 15 4.19 -6.34 7.39
C THR A 15 3.72 -7.46 6.47
N GLY A 16 2.86 -7.18 5.51
CA GLY A 16 2.23 -8.19 4.66
C GLY A 16 1.31 -9.15 5.43
N LYS A 17 0.81 -8.72 6.59
CA LYS A 17 -0.06 -9.52 7.45
C LYS A 17 -1.51 -9.01 7.42
N SER A 18 -2.44 -9.82 7.94
CA SER A 18 -3.81 -9.39 8.10
C SER A 18 -3.96 -8.41 9.29
N VAL A 19 -4.99 -7.56 9.25
CA VAL A 19 -5.33 -6.68 10.39
C VAL A 19 -5.58 -7.50 11.65
N ARG A 20 -6.18 -8.70 11.54
CA ARG A 20 -6.36 -9.63 12.64
C ARG A 20 -5.03 -10.06 13.27
N THR A 21 -4.03 -10.34 12.45
CA THR A 21 -2.68 -10.68 12.93
C THR A 21 -2.05 -9.52 13.70
N VAL A 22 -2.23 -8.29 13.21
CA VAL A 22 -1.74 -7.07 13.89
C VAL A 22 -2.41 -6.90 15.25
N HIS A 23 -3.73 -7.14 15.35
CA HIS A 23 -4.44 -7.11 16.64
C HIS A 23 -3.92 -8.19 17.60
N ASN A 24 -3.73 -9.42 17.15
CA ASN A 24 -3.16 -10.48 17.98
C ASN A 24 -1.75 -10.12 18.48
N TRP A 25 -0.94 -9.47 17.67
CA TRP A 25 0.39 -8.98 18.06
C TRP A 25 0.33 -7.87 19.12
N LEU A 26 -0.67 -6.98 19.05
CA LEU A 26 -0.93 -5.97 20.08
C LEU A 26 -1.32 -6.62 21.41
N GLU A 27 -2.26 -7.57 21.37
CA GLU A 27 -2.74 -8.29 22.56
C GLU A 27 -1.65 -9.13 23.23
N SER A 28 -0.76 -9.72 22.42
CA SER A 28 0.36 -10.53 22.91
C SER A 28 1.63 -9.72 23.25
N GLY A 29 1.62 -8.41 23.04
CA GLY A 29 2.76 -7.53 23.33
C GLY A 29 3.93 -7.67 22.35
N VAL A 30 3.74 -8.31 21.20
CA VAL A 30 4.76 -8.43 20.15
C VAL A 30 5.04 -7.07 19.50
N ILE A 31 4.01 -6.23 19.38
CA ILE A 31 4.12 -4.85 18.90
C ILE A 31 3.47 -3.90 19.90
N MET A 32 3.89 -2.64 19.87
CA MET A 32 3.38 -1.62 20.76
C MET A 32 2.38 -0.70 20.05
N GLY A 33 1.36 -0.28 20.78
CA GLY A 33 0.35 0.66 20.30
C GLY A 33 -0.47 1.22 21.44
N LYS A 34 -1.29 2.20 21.13
CA LYS A 34 -2.23 2.82 22.09
C LYS A 34 -3.63 2.85 21.51
N ALA A 35 -4.62 2.57 22.34
CA ALA A 35 -6.02 2.78 21.98
C ALA A 35 -6.34 4.28 22.08
N VAL A 36 -6.98 4.81 21.04
CA VAL A 36 -7.47 6.20 21.01
C VAL A 36 -8.96 6.20 20.64
N PRO A 37 -9.74 7.22 21.09
CA PRO A 37 -11.13 7.33 20.70
C PRO A 37 -11.28 7.42 19.17
N ALA A 38 -12.21 6.65 18.61
CA ALA A 38 -12.57 6.76 17.20
C ALA A 38 -13.59 7.89 17.01
N THR A 39 -13.22 8.93 16.28
CA THR A 39 -14.04 10.16 16.13
C THR A 39 -15.35 9.93 15.39
N HIS A 40 -15.48 8.85 14.63
CA HIS A 40 -16.64 8.53 13.78
C HIS A 40 -17.48 7.35 14.30
N ILE A 41 -17.11 6.77 15.45
CA ILE A 41 -17.85 5.68 16.09
C ILE A 41 -18.09 6.07 17.56
N PRO A 42 -19.32 6.40 17.99
CA PRO A 42 -19.61 6.73 19.38
C PRO A 42 -19.16 5.59 20.32
N GLY A 43 -18.29 5.92 21.29
CA GLY A 43 -17.70 4.93 22.21
C GLY A 43 -16.72 3.95 21.57
N GLY A 44 -16.42 4.11 20.27
CA GLY A 44 -15.46 3.29 19.55
C GLY A 44 -14.02 3.65 19.87
N GLN A 45 -13.16 2.68 19.74
CA GLN A 45 -11.71 2.84 19.89
C GLN A 45 -11.01 2.38 18.62
N MET A 46 -9.91 3.05 18.28
CA MET A 46 -8.98 2.63 17.24
C MET A 46 -7.57 2.51 17.80
N TRP A 47 -6.78 1.62 17.21
CA TRP A 47 -5.40 1.46 17.60
C TRP A 47 -4.47 2.33 16.76
N GLN A 48 -3.56 3.00 17.43
CA GLN A 48 -2.39 3.64 16.84
C GLN A 48 -1.16 2.80 17.18
N ILE A 49 -0.51 2.26 16.16
CA ILE A 49 0.64 1.37 16.28
C ILE A 49 1.91 2.20 16.26
N ASP A 50 2.80 1.97 17.23
CA ASP A 50 4.15 2.54 17.20
C ASP A 50 4.94 1.88 16.06
N LEU A 51 5.25 2.69 15.03
CA LEU A 51 5.93 2.22 13.83
C LEU A 51 7.29 1.58 14.14
N SER A 52 8.00 2.08 15.16
CA SER A 52 9.29 1.50 15.57
C SER A 52 9.16 0.06 16.05
N SER A 53 8.00 -0.31 16.63
CA SER A 53 7.77 -1.66 17.17
C SER A 53 7.55 -2.72 16.09
N ILE A 54 7.20 -2.31 14.86
CA ILE A 54 6.97 -3.24 13.75
C ILE A 54 8.15 -3.34 12.78
N THR A 55 9.17 -2.49 12.91
CA THR A 55 10.31 -2.47 11.98
C THR A 55 11.06 -3.80 11.92
N THR A 56 11.12 -4.55 13.02
CA THR A 56 11.71 -5.90 13.08
C THR A 56 10.94 -6.93 12.24
N ASN A 57 9.69 -6.65 11.92
CA ASN A 57 8.80 -7.51 11.14
C ASN A 57 8.73 -7.09 9.66
N VAL A 58 9.55 -6.10 9.26
CA VAL A 58 9.64 -5.57 7.89
C VAL A 58 11.07 -5.83 7.41
N GLN A 59 11.23 -6.46 6.24
CA GLN A 59 12.56 -6.78 5.70
C GLN A 59 13.22 -5.58 5.03
N THR A 60 12.40 -4.67 4.48
CA THR A 60 12.90 -3.43 3.87
C THR A 60 13.40 -2.48 4.94
N GLU A 61 14.57 -1.89 4.71
CA GLU A 61 15.13 -0.88 5.60
C GLU A 61 14.21 0.34 5.67
N MET A 62 13.76 0.66 6.88
CA MET A 62 12.86 1.79 7.15
C MET A 62 13.66 3.09 7.26
N THR A 63 14.12 3.62 6.13
CA THR A 63 14.83 4.90 6.07
C THR A 63 13.94 6.07 6.52
N GLY A 64 14.56 7.19 6.91
CA GLY A 64 13.80 8.39 7.30
C GLY A 64 12.85 8.88 6.21
N GLU A 65 13.24 8.76 4.95
CA GLU A 65 12.40 9.10 3.79
C GLU A 65 11.18 8.16 3.68
N LEU A 66 11.41 6.85 3.81
CA LEU A 66 10.31 5.87 3.78
C LEU A 66 9.36 6.06 4.95
N LEU A 67 9.87 6.35 6.16
CA LEU A 67 9.04 6.64 7.33
C LEU A 67 8.12 7.83 7.11
N GLU A 68 8.62 8.90 6.46
CA GLU A 68 7.80 10.07 6.13
C GLU A 68 6.75 9.76 5.05
N CYS A 69 7.11 8.97 4.01
CA CYS A 69 6.14 8.48 3.02
C CYS A 69 5.04 7.65 3.69
N VAL A 70 5.40 6.75 4.61
CA VAL A 70 4.44 5.93 5.37
C VAL A 70 3.50 6.80 6.20
N ARG A 71 4.02 7.83 6.88
CA ARG A 71 3.20 8.75 7.68
C ARG A 71 2.16 9.47 6.82
N ARG A 72 2.54 9.94 5.63
CA ARG A 72 1.63 10.61 4.69
C ARG A 72 0.65 9.63 4.06
N ALA A 73 1.11 8.42 3.73
CA ALA A 73 0.25 7.36 3.21
C ALA A 73 -0.83 6.97 4.24
N ASP A 74 -0.48 6.85 5.52
CA ASP A 74 -1.43 6.58 6.60
C ASP A 74 -2.47 7.72 6.75
N ALA A 75 -2.07 8.96 6.50
CA ALA A 75 -2.97 10.11 6.45
C ALA A 75 -3.92 10.11 5.22
N GLY A 76 -3.75 9.18 4.28
CA GLY A 76 -4.64 8.99 3.14
C GLY A 76 -4.09 9.47 1.79
N ASP A 77 -2.85 9.91 1.72
CA ASP A 77 -2.23 10.37 0.47
C ASP A 77 -1.96 9.19 -0.47
N ALA A 78 -2.73 9.11 -1.57
CA ALA A 78 -2.64 8.02 -2.53
C ALA A 78 -1.31 7.99 -3.31
N ARG A 79 -0.69 9.15 -3.53
CA ARG A 79 0.62 9.24 -4.17
C ARG A 79 1.71 8.67 -3.25
N GLU A 80 1.64 9.01 -1.97
CA GLU A 80 2.60 8.46 -1.00
C GLU A 80 2.40 6.97 -0.78
N MET A 81 1.17 6.45 -0.84
CA MET A 81 0.91 5.01 -0.86
C MET A 81 1.60 4.33 -2.05
N ASN A 82 1.54 4.94 -3.24
CA ASN A 82 2.25 4.46 -4.43
C ASN A 82 3.78 4.51 -4.22
N ASN A 83 4.30 5.57 -3.61
CA ASN A 83 5.72 5.70 -3.30
C ASN A 83 6.18 4.60 -2.33
N VAL A 84 5.44 4.35 -1.25
CA VAL A 84 5.73 3.24 -0.33
C VAL A 84 5.75 1.90 -1.06
N GLY A 85 4.75 1.63 -1.92
CA GLY A 85 4.71 0.43 -2.76
C GLY A 85 5.96 0.31 -3.65
N THR A 86 6.43 1.42 -4.20
CA THR A 86 7.63 1.46 -5.04
C THR A 86 8.91 1.14 -4.25
N TYR A 87 9.03 1.59 -3.00
CA TYR A 87 10.13 1.22 -2.12
C TYR A 87 10.17 -0.30 -1.89
N PHE A 88 9.04 -0.91 -1.53
CA PHE A 88 8.95 -2.37 -1.35
C PHE A 88 9.19 -3.13 -2.64
N TYR A 89 8.75 -2.62 -3.79
CA TYR A 89 9.01 -3.22 -5.08
C TYR A 89 10.52 -3.26 -5.40
N LYS A 90 11.23 -2.14 -5.17
CA LYS A 90 12.68 -2.06 -5.36
C LYS A 90 13.47 -2.97 -4.42
N SER A 91 12.93 -3.23 -3.23
CA SER A 91 13.52 -4.15 -2.23
C SER A 91 13.22 -5.63 -2.52
N GLY A 92 12.42 -5.94 -3.56
CA GLY A 92 12.04 -7.29 -3.91
C GLY A 92 10.86 -7.85 -3.11
N GLU A 93 10.26 -7.07 -2.22
CA GLU A 93 9.08 -7.45 -1.43
C GLU A 93 7.78 -7.23 -2.22
N TYR A 94 7.67 -7.91 -3.36
CA TYR A 94 6.63 -7.67 -4.36
C TYR A 94 5.20 -7.87 -3.84
N LYS A 95 4.97 -8.80 -2.92
CA LYS A 95 3.64 -9.01 -2.32
C LYS A 95 3.17 -7.80 -1.53
N ILE A 96 4.07 -7.21 -0.74
CA ILE A 96 3.80 -6.00 0.04
C ILE A 96 3.59 -4.82 -0.91
N ALA A 97 4.44 -4.69 -1.93
CA ALA A 97 4.33 -3.65 -2.96
C ALA A 97 2.95 -3.67 -3.65
N VAL A 98 2.49 -4.85 -4.06
CA VAL A 98 1.15 -5.01 -4.68
C VAL A 98 0.05 -4.55 -3.74
N GLY A 99 0.09 -4.90 -2.46
CA GLY A 99 -0.88 -4.43 -1.46
C GLY A 99 -0.95 -2.90 -1.38
N TRP A 100 0.18 -2.23 -1.40
CA TRP A 100 0.26 -0.77 -1.42
C TRP A 100 -0.28 -0.17 -2.72
N PHE A 101 0.08 -0.75 -3.88
CA PHE A 101 -0.45 -0.30 -5.18
C PHE A 101 -1.97 -0.48 -5.26
N GLU A 102 -2.52 -1.57 -4.72
CA GLU A 102 -3.97 -1.79 -4.67
C GLU A 102 -4.71 -0.71 -3.88
N VAL A 103 -4.19 -0.34 -2.71
CA VAL A 103 -4.80 0.72 -1.89
C VAL A 103 -4.69 2.07 -2.58
N ALA A 104 -3.53 2.41 -3.15
CA ALA A 104 -3.32 3.64 -3.91
C ALA A 104 -4.23 3.71 -5.15
N ALA A 105 -4.34 2.62 -5.90
CA ALA A 105 -5.20 2.52 -7.09
C ALA A 105 -6.68 2.69 -6.73
N LYS A 106 -7.15 2.09 -5.64
CA LYS A 106 -8.53 2.28 -5.13
C LYS A 106 -8.82 3.73 -4.74
N LYS A 107 -7.79 4.48 -4.36
CA LYS A 107 -7.89 5.93 -4.07
C LYS A 107 -7.68 6.82 -5.31
N GLY A 108 -7.61 6.24 -6.52
CA GLY A 108 -7.53 6.97 -7.77
C GLY A 108 -6.13 7.34 -8.24
N CYS A 109 -5.07 6.75 -7.67
CA CYS A 109 -3.70 6.97 -8.14
C CYS A 109 -3.49 6.24 -9.47
N ALA A 110 -3.41 6.96 -10.57
CA ALA A 110 -3.24 6.39 -11.91
C ALA A 110 -1.88 5.71 -12.10
N ASP A 111 -0.81 6.25 -11.48
CA ASP A 111 0.52 5.63 -11.48
C ASP A 111 0.49 4.25 -10.82
N ALA A 112 -0.21 4.13 -9.68
CA ALA A 112 -0.39 2.85 -8.99
C ALA A 112 -1.20 1.84 -9.83
N MET A 113 -2.20 2.31 -10.57
CA MET A 113 -2.97 1.44 -11.48
C MET A 113 -2.09 0.90 -12.61
N ASP A 114 -1.20 1.73 -13.17
CA ASP A 114 -0.25 1.29 -14.21
C ASP A 114 0.76 0.28 -13.67
N LEU A 115 1.33 0.52 -12.48
CA LEU A 115 2.23 -0.42 -11.82
C LEU A 115 1.53 -1.74 -11.46
N LEU A 116 0.29 -1.66 -10.96
CA LEU A 116 -0.52 -2.83 -10.65
C LEU A 116 -0.85 -3.64 -11.88
N SER A 117 -1.14 -2.96 -13.02
CA SER A 117 -1.30 -3.61 -14.32
C SER A 117 -0.06 -4.44 -14.68
N MET A 118 1.12 -3.86 -14.56
CA MET A 118 2.39 -4.54 -14.83
C MET A 118 2.57 -5.77 -13.91
N CYS A 119 2.24 -5.64 -12.62
CA CYS A 119 2.31 -6.74 -11.67
C CYS A 119 1.40 -7.91 -12.08
N TYR A 120 0.15 -7.64 -12.47
CA TYR A 120 -0.78 -8.68 -12.93
C TYR A 120 -0.38 -9.30 -14.26
N ILE A 121 0.08 -8.51 -15.24
CA ILE A 121 0.51 -9.03 -16.55
C ILE A 121 1.71 -10.00 -16.42
N ASN A 122 2.65 -9.66 -15.55
CA ASN A 122 3.88 -10.43 -15.38
C ASN A 122 3.81 -11.45 -14.23
N GLY A 123 2.82 -11.40 -13.35
CA GLY A 123 2.72 -12.25 -12.16
C GLY A 123 3.72 -11.87 -11.07
N ILE A 124 4.00 -10.57 -10.89
CA ILE A 124 4.97 -10.08 -9.90
C ILE A 124 4.23 -9.78 -8.59
N GLY A 125 4.50 -10.57 -7.55
CA GLY A 125 3.88 -10.44 -6.23
C GLY A 125 2.41 -10.84 -6.17
N VAL A 126 1.80 -11.19 -7.30
CA VAL A 126 0.39 -11.55 -7.46
C VAL A 126 0.25 -12.62 -8.55
N GLY A 127 -0.84 -13.37 -8.53
CA GLY A 127 -1.13 -14.35 -9.58
C GLY A 127 -1.25 -13.67 -10.96
N LYS A 128 -0.57 -14.24 -11.97
CA LYS A 128 -0.57 -13.70 -13.32
C LYS A 128 -1.98 -13.67 -13.90
N SER A 129 -2.41 -12.51 -14.40
CA SER A 129 -3.70 -12.31 -15.06
C SER A 129 -3.64 -11.16 -16.05
N HIS A 130 -3.55 -11.48 -17.33
CA HIS A 130 -3.60 -10.47 -18.40
C HIS A 130 -4.89 -9.66 -18.36
N ALA A 131 -6.04 -10.31 -18.11
CA ALA A 131 -7.34 -9.64 -18.06
C ALA A 131 -7.40 -8.56 -16.97
N LEU A 132 -6.96 -8.88 -15.74
CA LEU A 132 -6.89 -7.91 -14.65
C LEU A 132 -5.86 -6.81 -14.94
N GLY A 133 -4.72 -7.15 -15.54
CA GLY A 133 -3.72 -6.17 -15.93
C GLY A 133 -4.27 -5.15 -16.93
N ILE A 134 -4.92 -5.60 -18.00
CA ILE A 134 -5.56 -4.72 -18.99
C ILE A 134 -6.67 -3.87 -18.35
N GLN A 135 -7.45 -4.45 -17.43
CA GLN A 135 -8.50 -3.71 -16.72
C GLN A 135 -7.93 -2.55 -15.90
N TRP A 136 -6.83 -2.77 -15.17
CA TRP A 136 -6.16 -1.71 -14.42
C TRP A 136 -5.54 -0.66 -15.34
N LEU A 137 -4.94 -1.09 -16.46
CA LEU A 137 -4.39 -0.20 -17.47
C LEU A 137 -5.48 0.70 -18.08
N GLY A 138 -6.66 0.14 -18.36
CA GLY A 138 -7.82 0.89 -18.84
C GLY A 138 -8.30 1.95 -17.84
N LYS A 139 -8.33 1.61 -16.55
CA LYS A 139 -8.66 2.58 -15.49
C LYS A 139 -7.66 3.72 -15.41
N ALA A 140 -6.36 3.44 -15.49
CA ALA A 140 -5.33 4.45 -15.52
C ALA A 140 -5.47 5.38 -16.72
N ALA A 141 -5.70 4.80 -17.91
CA ALA A 141 -5.91 5.56 -19.15
C ALA A 141 -7.15 6.46 -19.06
N ALA A 142 -8.25 5.97 -18.48
CA ALA A 142 -9.46 6.75 -18.26
C ALA A 142 -9.25 7.96 -17.33
N LEU A 143 -8.29 7.89 -16.41
CA LEU A 143 -7.85 9.00 -15.57
C LEU A 143 -6.84 9.93 -16.27
N GLY A 144 -6.56 9.72 -17.56
CA GLY A 144 -5.65 10.56 -18.33
C GLY A 144 -4.18 10.17 -18.25
N HIS A 145 -3.84 9.00 -17.69
CA HIS A 145 -2.45 8.53 -17.59
C HIS A 145 -1.86 8.23 -18.97
N SER A 146 -0.95 9.09 -19.45
CA SER A 146 -0.43 9.06 -20.82
C SER A 146 0.31 7.76 -21.17
N VAL A 147 1.09 7.22 -20.22
CA VAL A 147 1.82 5.96 -20.43
C VAL A 147 0.85 4.78 -20.55
N ALA A 148 -0.22 4.75 -19.74
CA ALA A 148 -1.25 3.72 -19.83
C ALA A 148 -1.99 3.76 -21.16
N LYS A 149 -2.32 4.97 -21.65
CA LYS A 149 -2.90 5.15 -23.00
C LYS A 149 -1.98 4.62 -24.09
N ALA A 150 -0.71 4.99 -24.06
CA ALA A 150 0.29 4.51 -25.02
C ALA A 150 0.42 2.97 -25.00
N LYS A 151 0.41 2.36 -23.82
CA LYS A 151 0.44 0.90 -23.68
C LYS A 151 -0.80 0.22 -24.28
N LEU A 152 -2.00 0.78 -24.04
CA LEU A 152 -3.24 0.25 -24.60
C LEU A 152 -3.27 0.36 -26.14
N LEU A 153 -2.84 1.51 -26.68
CA LEU A 153 -2.72 1.68 -28.14
C LEU A 153 -1.75 0.66 -28.74
N ALA A 154 -0.60 0.43 -28.09
CA ALA A 154 0.35 -0.59 -28.54
C ALA A 154 -0.21 -2.03 -28.48
N LEU A 155 -1.19 -2.29 -27.62
CA LEU A 155 -1.92 -3.55 -27.54
C LEU A 155 -3.13 -3.63 -28.50
N GLY A 156 -3.37 -2.58 -29.32
CA GLY A 156 -4.44 -2.52 -30.30
C GLY A 156 -5.81 -2.08 -29.75
N PHE A 157 -5.85 -1.49 -28.56
CA PHE A 157 -7.07 -0.90 -28.00
C PHE A 157 -7.21 0.57 -28.44
N GLU A 158 -8.43 0.98 -28.75
CA GLU A 158 -8.77 2.41 -28.93
C GLU A 158 -8.96 3.06 -27.56
N VAL A 159 -8.38 4.26 -27.31
CA VAL A 159 -8.38 4.99 -26.03
C VAL A 159 -8.51 6.51 -26.23
#